data_b1dabe749b874ff22798264ef94550e7
#
_entry.id   b1dabe749b874ff22798264ef94550e7
#
_cell.length_a   1.000
_cell.length_b   1.000
_cell.length_c   1.000
_cell.angle_alpha   90.00
_cell.angle_beta   90.00
_cell.angle_gamma   90.00
#
_symmetry.space_group_name_H-M   'P 1'
#
loop_
_entity.id
_entity.type
_entity.pdbx_description
1 polymer ?
#
loop_
_entity_poly.entity_id
_entity_poly.type
_entity_poly.pdbx_seq_one_letter_code
_entity_poly.pdbx_strand_id
1 'polypeptide(L)'
;AGKAPAGGTGVIGTVIGQNLQHTGSSPVTVTYSIVPSGPGSTFCPGPAVTRNVVVNPTAELNDPADQTVCNGSASAPVTFTTNRTGGTTTSAWTNSNTAIGLGASGNGNIPSFAAINAGTSPVTATITVTPSFEGCPGTPQTFTITVNPSAQVNDPADQVHCAGTAVPVLAFTTNRTGGTTTYAWTNSNTSIGLAASGSGSLPAFTATTGGTSPTSATIAAPPTFTTGGQSCPGTPQTFTITVNPSAQVNDPADQVHCTGTAVPALGFTTNRTG
;
A
#
# COMPACT_ATOMS: atom_id res chain seq x y z
N ALA A 1 -35.82 -26.13 4.57
CA ALA A 1 -36.09 -27.56 4.48
C ALA A 1 -36.75 -27.85 3.14
N GLY A 2 -36.02 -28.52 2.23
CA GLY A 2 -36.56 -28.94 0.95
C GLY A 2 -37.68 -29.93 1.14
N LYS A 3 -38.89 -29.59 0.73
CA LYS A 3 -40.03 -30.48 0.78
C LYS A 3 -39.83 -31.57 -0.30
N ALA A 4 -39.71 -32.83 0.13
CA ALA A 4 -39.86 -33.95 -0.79
C ALA A 4 -41.29 -33.91 -1.37
N PRO A 5 -41.48 -34.02 -2.72
CA PRO A 5 -42.80 -34.08 -3.28
C PRO A 5 -43.51 -35.36 -2.83
N ALA A 6 -44.82 -35.26 -2.65
CA ALA A 6 -45.69 -36.39 -2.28
C ALA A 6 -45.50 -37.57 -3.28
N GLY A 7 -45.48 -38.79 -2.71
CA GLY A 7 -45.13 -40.02 -3.39
C GLY A 7 -45.70 -40.18 -4.79
N GLY A 8 -44.79 -40.42 -5.73
CA GLY A 8 -45.17 -40.85 -7.08
C GLY A 8 -45.17 -42.38 -7.14
N THR A 9 -46.23 -43.01 -7.67
CA THR A 9 -46.26 -44.40 -8.02
C THR A 9 -45.61 -44.58 -9.42
N GLY A 10 -44.40 -45.20 -9.46
CA GLY A 10 -43.68 -45.46 -10.71
C GLY A 10 -43.75 -46.92 -11.13
N VAL A 11 -43.81 -47.18 -12.41
CA VAL A 11 -43.71 -48.52 -13.02
C VAL A 11 -42.22 -48.90 -13.09
N ILE A 12 -41.90 -50.23 -13.07
CA ILE A 12 -40.53 -50.72 -13.22
C ILE A 12 -39.85 -50.06 -14.42
N GLY A 13 -38.74 -49.37 -14.20
CA GLY A 13 -38.00 -48.64 -15.22
C GLY A 13 -38.17 -47.11 -15.15
N THR A 14 -38.96 -46.56 -14.23
CA THR A 14 -39.11 -45.10 -14.05
C THR A 14 -37.93 -44.49 -13.30
N VAL A 15 -37.29 -43.52 -13.89
CA VAL A 15 -36.23 -42.71 -13.26
C VAL A 15 -36.87 -41.61 -12.39
N ILE A 16 -36.51 -41.50 -11.16
CA ILE A 16 -36.89 -40.36 -10.31
C ILE A 16 -35.90 -39.22 -10.59
N GLY A 17 -36.30 -38.29 -11.43
CA GLY A 17 -35.55 -37.05 -11.71
C GLY A 17 -36.14 -35.90 -10.92
N GLN A 18 -35.39 -35.34 -9.97
CA GLN A 18 -35.79 -34.18 -9.16
C GLN A 18 -34.66 -33.20 -9.01
N ASN A 19 -35.00 -31.91 -9.13
CA ASN A 19 -34.09 -30.83 -8.84
C ASN A 19 -34.18 -30.52 -7.32
N LEU A 20 -33.21 -31.04 -6.54
CA LEU A 20 -33.18 -30.82 -5.11
C LEU A 20 -32.52 -29.45 -4.82
N GLN A 21 -33.20 -28.61 -4.06
CA GLN A 21 -32.69 -27.32 -3.62
C GLN A 21 -32.53 -27.32 -2.11
N HIS A 22 -31.44 -26.69 -1.64
CA HIS A 22 -31.13 -26.57 -0.24
C HIS A 22 -30.64 -25.14 0.08
N THR A 23 -31.32 -24.45 1.02
CA THR A 23 -31.03 -23.08 1.44
C THR A 23 -30.39 -22.99 2.81
N GLY A 24 -30.19 -24.13 3.49
CA GLY A 24 -29.55 -24.18 4.81
C GLY A 24 -28.02 -24.06 4.74
N SER A 25 -27.37 -24.04 5.92
CA SER A 25 -25.92 -23.93 6.05
C SER A 25 -25.18 -25.26 6.17
N SER A 26 -25.91 -26.38 6.36
CA SER A 26 -25.32 -27.73 6.55
C SER A 26 -25.99 -28.74 5.61
N PRO A 27 -25.31 -29.82 5.23
CA PRO A 27 -25.88 -30.88 4.39
C PRO A 27 -27.19 -31.44 4.95
N VAL A 28 -28.12 -31.79 4.05
CA VAL A 28 -29.40 -32.42 4.40
C VAL A 28 -29.51 -33.74 3.68
N THR A 29 -29.93 -34.78 4.37
CA THR A 29 -30.20 -36.10 3.77
C THR A 29 -31.67 -36.23 3.41
N VAL A 30 -31.95 -36.52 2.15
CA VAL A 30 -33.28 -36.91 1.65
C VAL A 30 -33.31 -38.43 1.53
N THR A 31 -34.23 -39.09 2.23
CA THR A 31 -34.40 -40.53 2.16
C THR A 31 -35.57 -40.86 1.23
N TYR A 32 -35.33 -41.58 0.19
CA TYR A 32 -36.34 -42.15 -0.72
C TYR A 32 -36.69 -43.56 -0.22
N SER A 33 -37.96 -43.82 0.02
CA SER A 33 -38.50 -45.15 0.27
C SER A 33 -39.31 -45.61 -0.91
N ILE A 34 -38.87 -46.70 -1.54
CA ILE A 34 -39.47 -47.29 -2.73
C ILE A 34 -40.12 -48.62 -2.33
N VAL A 35 -41.44 -48.66 -2.45
CA VAL A 35 -42.18 -49.90 -2.21
C VAL A 35 -42.62 -50.46 -3.55
N PRO A 36 -42.04 -51.59 -3.98
CA PRO A 36 -42.49 -52.24 -5.21
C PRO A 36 -43.87 -52.83 -5.06
N SER A 37 -44.70 -52.79 -6.09
CA SER A 37 -46.00 -53.45 -6.17
C SER A 37 -46.01 -54.47 -7.27
N GLY A 38 -46.58 -55.68 -6.99
CA GLY A 38 -46.66 -56.76 -7.95
C GLY A 38 -47.60 -56.44 -9.13
N PRO A 39 -47.50 -57.15 -10.25
CA PRO A 39 -48.41 -57.01 -11.39
C PRO A 39 -49.80 -57.48 -11.04
N GLY A 40 -50.85 -56.81 -11.57
CA GLY A 40 -52.23 -57.15 -11.43
C GLY A 40 -53.07 -56.22 -10.61
N SER A 41 -54.37 -56.40 -10.53
CA SER A 41 -55.32 -55.53 -9.88
C SER A 41 -55.31 -55.58 -8.33
N THR A 42 -54.55 -56.51 -7.73
CA THR A 42 -54.47 -56.71 -6.25
C THR A 42 -53.26 -56.06 -5.59
N PHE A 43 -52.38 -55.38 -6.33
CA PHE A 43 -51.23 -54.59 -5.82
C PHE A 43 -50.60 -55.17 -4.53
N CYS A 44 -49.99 -56.34 -4.59
CA CYS A 44 -49.26 -56.88 -3.43
C CYS A 44 -47.97 -56.09 -3.21
N PRO A 45 -47.83 -55.32 -2.10
CA PRO A 45 -46.62 -54.56 -1.85
C PRO A 45 -45.46 -55.52 -1.46
N GLY A 46 -44.28 -55.28 -2.04
CA GLY A 46 -43.05 -55.91 -1.60
C GLY A 46 -42.35 -55.13 -0.51
N PRO A 47 -41.24 -55.63 0.01
CA PRO A 47 -40.46 -54.93 1.05
C PRO A 47 -39.94 -53.57 0.52
N ALA A 48 -40.01 -52.55 1.37
CA ALA A 48 -39.49 -51.23 1.05
C ALA A 48 -37.96 -51.25 0.90
N VAL A 49 -37.44 -50.54 -0.13
CA VAL A 49 -36.05 -50.28 -0.33
C VAL A 49 -35.81 -48.79 -0.10
N THR A 50 -34.87 -48.42 0.75
CA THR A 50 -34.49 -47.03 1.02
C THR A 50 -33.19 -46.67 0.33
N ARG A 51 -33.12 -45.41 -0.15
CA ARG A 51 -31.91 -44.79 -0.66
C ARG A 51 -31.81 -43.37 -0.11
N ASN A 52 -30.60 -43.01 0.34
CA ASN A 52 -30.30 -41.69 0.86
C ASN A 52 -29.58 -40.87 -0.22
N VAL A 53 -29.97 -39.62 -0.34
CA VAL A 53 -29.28 -38.60 -1.18
C VAL A 53 -28.92 -37.45 -0.26
N VAL A 54 -27.64 -37.16 -0.15
CA VAL A 54 -27.15 -35.99 0.58
C VAL A 54 -27.18 -34.79 -0.36
N VAL A 55 -27.81 -33.72 0.08
CA VAL A 55 -27.87 -32.45 -0.65
C VAL A 55 -27.00 -31.45 0.12
N ASN A 56 -25.87 -31.10 -0.44
CA ASN A 56 -24.96 -30.11 0.10
C ASN A 56 -25.44 -28.69 -0.23
N PRO A 57 -25.24 -27.72 0.68
CA PRO A 57 -25.50 -26.32 0.36
C PRO A 57 -24.49 -25.80 -0.69
N THR A 58 -24.86 -24.78 -1.42
CA THR A 58 -23.93 -23.99 -2.24
C THR A 58 -22.86 -23.36 -1.36
N ALA A 59 -21.60 -23.40 -1.77
CA ALA A 59 -20.52 -22.77 -1.04
C ALA A 59 -20.70 -21.26 -0.90
N GLU A 60 -20.24 -20.72 0.22
CA GLU A 60 -20.31 -19.29 0.53
C GLU A 60 -19.07 -18.90 1.33
N LEU A 61 -18.55 -17.71 1.08
CA LEU A 61 -17.53 -17.07 1.90
C LEU A 61 -18.06 -15.77 2.48
N ASN A 62 -17.61 -15.43 3.67
CA ASN A 62 -17.74 -14.08 4.20
C ASN A 62 -16.87 -13.14 3.38
N ASP A 63 -17.35 -11.92 3.13
CA ASP A 63 -16.69 -10.94 2.27
C ASP A 63 -15.32 -10.52 2.89
N PRO A 64 -14.19 -10.75 2.19
CA PRO A 64 -12.90 -10.32 2.68
C PRO A 64 -12.74 -8.80 2.54
N ALA A 65 -12.11 -8.17 3.53
CA ALA A 65 -11.88 -6.73 3.51
C ALA A 65 -10.78 -6.33 2.51
N ASP A 66 -10.96 -5.18 1.87
CA ASP A 66 -9.93 -4.53 1.08
C ASP A 66 -8.69 -4.19 1.91
N GLN A 67 -7.51 -4.18 1.29
CA GLN A 67 -6.25 -3.82 1.92
C GLN A 67 -5.54 -2.70 1.16
N THR A 68 -4.92 -1.79 1.92
CA THR A 68 -3.97 -0.81 1.37
C THR A 68 -2.67 -0.92 2.13
N VAL A 69 -1.56 -1.12 1.43
CA VAL A 69 -0.23 -1.34 2.01
C VAL A 69 0.82 -0.48 1.30
N CYS A 70 1.95 -0.24 1.95
CA CYS A 70 3.08 0.46 1.34
C CYS A 70 4.00 -0.50 0.60
N ASN A 71 4.62 -0.02 -0.46
CA ASN A 71 5.73 -0.72 -1.13
C ASN A 71 6.80 -1.14 -0.12
N GLY A 72 7.26 -2.39 -0.21
CA GLY A 72 8.25 -3.00 0.68
C GLY A 72 7.70 -3.46 2.03
N SER A 73 6.44 -3.17 2.37
CA SER A 73 5.81 -3.65 3.61
C SER A 73 5.20 -5.03 3.43
N ALA A 74 5.03 -5.75 4.53
CA ALA A 74 4.27 -7.00 4.54
C ALA A 74 2.76 -6.69 4.49
N SER A 75 2.02 -7.42 3.63
CA SER A 75 0.56 -7.40 3.64
C SER A 75 0.02 -8.10 4.89
N ALA A 76 -1.20 -7.79 5.31
CA ALA A 76 -1.91 -8.65 6.25
C ALA A 76 -2.29 -9.98 5.56
N PRO A 77 -2.25 -11.12 6.26
CA PRO A 77 -2.78 -12.37 5.72
C PRO A 77 -4.30 -12.26 5.53
N VAL A 78 -4.84 -12.91 4.50
CA VAL A 78 -6.28 -13.01 4.30
C VAL A 78 -6.75 -14.41 4.64
N THR A 79 -7.61 -14.51 5.66
CA THR A 79 -8.25 -15.77 6.06
C THR A 79 -9.66 -15.80 5.50
N PHE A 80 -9.95 -16.78 4.66
CA PHE A 80 -11.30 -17.00 4.15
C PHE A 80 -12.14 -17.77 5.16
N THR A 81 -13.27 -17.19 5.54
CA THR A 81 -14.22 -17.78 6.48
C THR A 81 -15.57 -18.04 5.83
N THR A 82 -16.32 -18.96 6.38
CA THR A 82 -17.63 -19.37 5.87
C THR A 82 -18.60 -19.62 7.00
N ASN A 83 -19.91 -19.47 6.75
CA ASN A 83 -20.97 -19.88 7.64
C ASN A 83 -21.48 -21.30 7.34
N ARG A 84 -20.87 -22.03 6.38
CA ARG A 84 -21.21 -23.43 6.08
C ARG A 84 -20.64 -24.35 7.16
N THR A 85 -21.43 -25.33 7.57
CA THR A 85 -21.10 -26.31 8.62
C THR A 85 -21.40 -27.73 8.17
N GLY A 86 -20.87 -28.74 8.88
CA GLY A 86 -21.12 -30.15 8.59
C GLY A 86 -20.37 -30.67 7.34
N GLY A 87 -19.33 -29.96 6.89
CA GLY A 87 -18.46 -30.32 5.78
C GLY A 87 -17.30 -29.36 5.65
N THR A 88 -16.50 -29.49 4.58
CA THR A 88 -15.30 -28.70 4.33
C THR A 88 -15.55 -27.69 3.19
N THR A 89 -15.27 -26.40 3.46
CA THR A 89 -15.20 -25.37 2.43
C THR A 89 -13.74 -25.21 1.99
N THR A 90 -13.49 -25.31 0.71
CA THR A 90 -12.21 -24.97 0.07
C THR A 90 -12.38 -23.68 -0.72
N SER A 91 -11.29 -22.98 -0.96
CA SER A 91 -11.27 -21.76 -1.79
C SER A 91 -10.11 -21.80 -2.77
N ALA A 92 -10.37 -21.38 -3.99
CA ALA A 92 -9.35 -21.07 -4.99
C ALA A 92 -9.42 -19.57 -5.31
N TRP A 93 -8.28 -18.92 -5.49
CA TRP A 93 -8.26 -17.49 -5.80
C TRP A 93 -7.38 -17.17 -7.01
N THR A 94 -7.71 -16.09 -7.68
CA THR A 94 -6.93 -15.49 -8.76
C THR A 94 -6.64 -14.03 -8.47
N ASN A 95 -5.51 -13.56 -8.97
CA ASN A 95 -5.03 -12.19 -8.82
C ASN A 95 -4.94 -11.53 -10.20
N SER A 96 -5.61 -10.38 -10.38
CA SER A 96 -5.65 -9.65 -11.65
C SER A 96 -4.32 -8.95 -11.98
N ASN A 97 -3.43 -8.74 -10.98
CA ASN A 97 -2.20 -7.97 -11.17
C ASN A 97 -1.08 -8.46 -10.24
N THR A 98 -0.19 -9.28 -10.78
CA THR A 98 0.95 -9.85 -10.04
C THR A 98 2.04 -8.84 -9.69
N ALA A 99 2.00 -7.62 -10.27
CA ALA A 99 2.96 -6.57 -9.98
C ALA A 99 2.91 -6.09 -8.51
N ILE A 100 1.83 -6.43 -7.77
CA ILE A 100 1.74 -6.14 -6.33
C ILE A 100 2.61 -7.05 -5.44
N GLY A 101 3.28 -8.08 -6.01
CA GLY A 101 4.10 -9.04 -5.27
C GLY A 101 3.38 -10.33 -4.88
N LEU A 102 2.07 -10.46 -5.15
CA LEU A 102 1.29 -11.67 -4.94
C LEU A 102 1.25 -12.50 -6.23
N GLY A 103 1.39 -13.83 -6.12
CA GLY A 103 1.27 -14.75 -7.27
C GLY A 103 -0.06 -14.64 -8.00
N ALA A 104 -0.13 -15.18 -9.23
CA ALA A 104 -1.31 -15.07 -10.10
C ALA A 104 -2.55 -15.83 -9.57
N SER A 105 -2.36 -16.89 -8.77
CA SER A 105 -3.43 -17.72 -8.21
C SER A 105 -2.92 -18.55 -7.05
N GLY A 106 -3.86 -19.11 -6.28
CA GLY A 106 -3.55 -20.04 -5.21
C GLY A 106 -4.79 -20.73 -4.65
N ASN A 107 -4.59 -21.55 -3.63
CA ASN A 107 -5.66 -22.25 -2.93
C ASN A 107 -5.57 -21.97 -1.42
N GLY A 108 -6.73 -21.98 -0.75
CA GLY A 108 -6.83 -21.65 0.68
C GLY A 108 -6.53 -20.17 0.95
N ASN A 109 -6.16 -19.87 2.18
CA ASN A 109 -5.86 -18.52 2.65
C ASN A 109 -4.69 -17.89 1.88
N ILE A 110 -4.70 -16.55 1.80
CA ILE A 110 -3.56 -15.82 1.25
C ILE A 110 -2.61 -15.50 2.40
N PRO A 111 -1.37 -16.02 2.39
CA PRO A 111 -0.38 -15.68 3.41
C PRO A 111 0.07 -14.21 3.25
N SER A 112 0.67 -13.66 4.30
CA SER A 112 1.38 -12.39 4.20
C SER A 112 2.47 -12.48 3.12
N PHE A 113 2.58 -11.45 2.30
CA PHE A 113 3.59 -11.32 1.25
C PHE A 113 4.22 -9.92 1.28
N ALA A 114 5.41 -9.77 0.72
CA ALA A 114 6.05 -8.47 0.55
C ALA A 114 5.36 -7.71 -0.59
N ALA A 115 4.71 -6.59 -0.27
CA ALA A 115 4.03 -5.76 -1.26
C ALA A 115 5.03 -5.01 -2.12
N ILE A 116 4.84 -5.02 -3.44
CA ILE A 116 5.74 -4.40 -4.40
C ILE A 116 5.00 -3.35 -5.22
N ASN A 117 5.57 -2.16 -5.31
CA ASN A 117 5.17 -1.11 -6.25
C ASN A 117 6.39 -0.25 -6.60
N ALA A 118 7.05 -0.57 -7.69
CA ALA A 118 8.18 0.20 -8.23
C ALA A 118 7.74 1.45 -9.03
N GLY A 119 6.44 1.64 -9.24
CA GLY A 119 5.87 2.76 -10.00
C GLY A 119 5.79 4.06 -9.22
N THR A 120 5.16 5.06 -9.82
CA THR A 120 4.98 6.41 -9.25
C THR A 120 3.57 6.65 -8.69
N SER A 121 2.62 5.76 -8.96
CA SER A 121 1.22 5.82 -8.53
C SER A 121 0.80 4.53 -7.82
N PRO A 122 -0.27 4.53 -7.02
CA PRO A 122 -0.83 3.31 -6.43
C PRO A 122 -1.16 2.27 -7.49
N VAL A 123 -0.90 1.00 -7.18
CA VAL A 123 -1.22 -0.15 -8.02
C VAL A 123 -2.22 -1.03 -7.28
N THR A 124 -3.36 -1.31 -7.91
CA THR A 124 -4.43 -2.12 -7.34
C THR A 124 -4.54 -3.45 -8.09
N ALA A 125 -4.70 -4.51 -7.34
CA ALA A 125 -5.08 -5.83 -7.83
C ALA A 125 -6.47 -6.20 -7.28
N THR A 126 -7.32 -6.78 -8.14
CA THR A 126 -8.57 -7.42 -7.73
C THR A 126 -8.30 -8.91 -7.53
N ILE A 127 -8.61 -9.39 -6.34
CA ILE A 127 -8.55 -10.81 -5.99
C ILE A 127 -9.95 -11.37 -6.13
N THR A 128 -10.10 -12.42 -6.95
CA THR A 128 -11.36 -13.16 -7.10
C THR A 128 -11.21 -14.51 -6.41
N VAL A 129 -12.08 -14.80 -5.45
CA VAL A 129 -12.07 -16.05 -4.66
C VAL A 129 -13.31 -16.85 -4.99
N THR A 130 -13.12 -18.10 -5.41
CA THR A 130 -14.21 -19.04 -5.71
C THR A 130 -14.25 -20.13 -4.64
N PRO A 131 -15.29 -20.19 -3.81
CA PRO A 131 -15.45 -21.24 -2.81
C PRO A 131 -16.03 -22.52 -3.41
N SER A 132 -15.76 -23.66 -2.77
CA SER A 132 -16.42 -24.94 -3.01
C SER A 132 -16.66 -25.67 -1.70
N PHE A 133 -17.91 -26.08 -1.43
CA PHE A 133 -18.31 -26.84 -0.25
C PHE A 133 -18.61 -28.29 -0.66
N GLU A 134 -17.82 -29.26 -0.18
CA GLU A 134 -17.97 -30.69 -0.54
C GLU A 134 -18.16 -30.89 -2.07
N GLY A 135 -17.40 -30.14 -2.89
CA GLY A 135 -17.50 -30.19 -4.36
C GLY A 135 -18.59 -29.32 -4.98
N CYS A 136 -19.46 -28.70 -4.20
CA CYS A 136 -20.49 -27.79 -4.70
C CYS A 136 -19.93 -26.37 -4.81
N PRO A 137 -19.78 -25.82 -6.03
CA PRO A 137 -19.21 -24.48 -6.21
C PRO A 137 -20.16 -23.40 -5.68
N GLY A 138 -19.58 -22.31 -5.19
CA GLY A 138 -20.28 -21.11 -4.75
C GLY A 138 -20.10 -19.92 -5.66
N THR A 139 -20.73 -18.82 -5.31
CA THR A 139 -20.54 -17.55 -6.02
C THR A 139 -19.16 -16.96 -5.68
N PRO A 140 -18.37 -16.58 -6.68
CA PRO A 140 -17.11 -15.90 -6.44
C PRO A 140 -17.31 -14.58 -5.70
N GLN A 141 -16.40 -14.27 -4.75
CA GLN A 141 -16.28 -12.99 -4.06
C GLN A 141 -15.05 -12.25 -4.57
N THR A 142 -15.06 -10.93 -4.48
CA THR A 142 -13.94 -10.11 -4.91
C THR A 142 -13.59 -9.07 -3.85
N PHE A 143 -12.29 -8.85 -3.66
CA PHE A 143 -11.77 -7.74 -2.84
C PHE A 143 -10.52 -7.19 -3.50
N THR A 144 -10.04 -6.03 -3.03
CA THR A 144 -8.89 -5.36 -3.61
C THR A 144 -7.70 -5.31 -2.65
N ILE A 145 -6.50 -5.38 -3.24
CA ILE A 145 -5.25 -5.06 -2.55
C ILE A 145 -4.57 -3.94 -3.32
N THR A 146 -4.42 -2.78 -2.68
CA THR A 146 -3.75 -1.62 -3.24
C THR A 146 -2.38 -1.45 -2.61
N VAL A 147 -1.34 -1.36 -3.44
CA VAL A 147 0.03 -1.10 -2.99
C VAL A 147 0.41 0.34 -3.37
N ASN A 148 0.61 1.17 -2.36
CA ASN A 148 1.08 2.54 -2.52
C ASN A 148 2.60 2.56 -2.76
N PRO A 149 3.11 3.45 -3.64
CA PRO A 149 4.54 3.61 -3.81
C PRO A 149 5.18 4.19 -2.54
N SER A 150 6.46 3.92 -2.30
CA SER A 150 7.25 4.66 -1.31
C SER A 150 7.28 6.14 -1.69
N ALA A 151 7.23 7.04 -0.71
CA ALA A 151 7.37 8.47 -0.98
C ALA A 151 8.73 8.78 -1.63
N GLN A 152 8.77 9.86 -2.38
CA GLN A 152 9.99 10.33 -3.04
C GLN A 152 9.96 11.87 -3.06
N VAL A 153 11.11 12.49 -2.89
CA VAL A 153 11.37 13.90 -3.13
C VAL A 153 12.41 13.99 -4.25
N ASN A 154 12.19 14.88 -5.22
CA ASN A 154 13.19 15.17 -6.23
C ASN A 154 14.41 15.81 -5.55
N ASP A 155 15.60 15.42 -5.97
CA ASP A 155 16.85 15.84 -5.37
C ASP A 155 17.05 17.36 -5.54
N PRO A 156 17.06 18.17 -4.47
CA PRO A 156 17.35 19.60 -4.58
C PRO A 156 18.86 19.80 -4.81
N ALA A 157 19.19 20.76 -5.67
CA ALA A 157 20.59 21.12 -5.90
C ALA A 157 21.21 21.79 -4.66
N ASP A 158 22.52 21.56 -4.46
CA ASP A 158 23.32 22.29 -3.48
C ASP A 158 23.29 23.80 -3.76
N GLN A 159 23.32 24.59 -2.69
CA GLN A 159 23.23 26.06 -2.78
C GLN A 159 24.44 26.73 -2.15
N VAL A 160 24.86 27.85 -2.71
CA VAL A 160 25.91 28.71 -2.17
C VAL A 160 25.39 30.16 -2.15
N HIS A 161 25.47 30.79 -0.99
CA HIS A 161 25.00 32.15 -0.75
C HIS A 161 26.08 33.00 -0.08
N CYS A 162 26.01 34.33 -0.24
CA CYS A 162 26.84 35.25 0.56
C CYS A 162 26.10 35.63 1.85
N ALA A 163 26.83 35.83 2.92
CA ALA A 163 26.28 36.33 4.17
C ALA A 163 25.54 37.67 3.96
N GLY A 164 24.38 37.84 4.54
CA GLY A 164 23.50 38.99 4.39
C GLY A 164 22.56 38.92 3.21
N THR A 165 22.65 37.92 2.32
CA THR A 165 21.71 37.77 1.19
C THR A 165 20.42 37.06 1.59
N ALA A 166 19.31 37.47 0.98
CA ALA A 166 18.03 36.77 1.13
C ALA A 166 18.05 35.46 0.29
N VAL A 167 17.79 34.34 0.93
CA VAL A 167 17.57 33.03 0.28
C VAL A 167 16.07 32.86 0.06
N PRO A 168 15.62 32.62 -1.19
CA PRO A 168 14.20 32.47 -1.47
C PRO A 168 13.64 31.15 -0.93
N VAL A 169 12.31 31.02 -0.90
CA VAL A 169 11.62 29.77 -0.61
C VAL A 169 12.10 28.67 -1.57
N LEU A 170 12.48 27.51 -1.04
CA LEU A 170 12.75 26.31 -1.82
C LEU A 170 11.61 25.31 -1.67
N ALA A 171 10.85 25.10 -2.74
CA ALA A 171 9.77 24.10 -2.77
C ALA A 171 10.34 22.71 -3.05
N PHE A 172 9.95 21.74 -2.23
CA PHE A 172 10.19 20.33 -2.54
C PHE A 172 9.15 19.82 -3.53
N THR A 173 9.59 19.00 -4.47
CA THR A 173 8.75 18.40 -5.51
C THR A 173 8.88 16.88 -5.52
N THR A 174 7.94 16.20 -6.14
CA THR A 174 7.90 14.74 -6.25
C THR A 174 7.40 14.33 -7.63
N ASN A 175 7.74 13.11 -8.05
CA ASN A 175 7.13 12.45 -9.21
C ASN A 175 5.97 11.52 -8.82
N ARG A 176 5.59 11.44 -7.54
CA ARG A 176 4.47 10.61 -7.07
C ARG A 176 3.14 11.23 -7.47
N THR A 177 2.21 10.37 -7.91
CA THR A 177 0.87 10.74 -8.36
C THR A 177 -0.18 9.85 -7.71
N GLY A 178 -1.45 10.27 -7.74
CA GLY A 178 -2.56 9.50 -7.15
C GLY A 178 -2.68 9.58 -5.63
N GLY A 179 -1.99 10.55 -5.01
CA GLY A 179 -2.02 10.82 -3.58
C GLY A 179 -1.36 12.15 -3.26
N THR A 180 -1.10 12.41 -1.98
CA THR A 180 -0.44 13.61 -1.49
C THR A 180 0.92 13.28 -0.91
N THR A 181 1.98 14.00 -1.33
CA THR A 181 3.30 13.92 -0.70
C THR A 181 3.51 15.12 0.20
N THR A 182 3.86 14.85 1.44
CA THR A 182 4.28 15.86 2.43
C THR A 182 5.75 15.69 2.74
N TYR A 183 6.37 16.77 3.19
CA TYR A 183 7.79 16.82 3.51
C TYR A 183 7.98 17.35 4.93
N ALA A 184 8.86 16.72 5.69
CA ALA A 184 9.53 17.33 6.81
C ALA A 184 10.94 17.68 6.38
N TRP A 185 11.65 18.56 7.12
CA TRP A 185 13.05 18.80 6.87
C TRP A 185 13.79 19.11 8.18
N THR A 186 15.07 18.81 8.17
CA THR A 186 16.00 19.13 9.27
C THR A 186 17.23 19.81 8.73
N ASN A 187 17.82 20.69 9.54
CA ASN A 187 19.01 21.46 9.25
C ASN A 187 20.10 21.11 10.26
N SER A 188 21.25 20.68 9.80
CA SER A 188 22.38 20.28 10.67
C SER A 188 23.08 21.45 11.35
N ASN A 189 22.92 22.68 10.85
CA ASN A 189 23.62 23.85 11.35
C ASN A 189 22.81 25.14 11.20
N THR A 190 22.19 25.59 12.27
CA THR A 190 21.36 26.79 12.29
C THR A 190 22.14 28.11 12.11
N SER A 191 23.47 28.09 12.23
CA SER A 191 24.32 29.29 12.00
C SER A 191 24.20 29.85 10.60
N ILE A 192 23.68 29.08 9.62
CA ILE A 192 23.40 29.57 8.26
C ILE A 192 22.20 30.52 8.20
N GLY A 193 21.43 30.72 9.31
CA GLY A 193 20.25 31.58 9.37
C GLY A 193 18.92 30.85 9.19
N LEU A 194 18.93 29.54 8.89
CA LEU A 194 17.75 28.70 8.73
C LEU A 194 17.43 27.97 10.06
N ALA A 195 16.15 27.83 10.41
CA ALA A 195 15.70 27.08 11.59
C ALA A 195 16.20 25.61 11.56
N ALA A 196 16.21 24.95 12.73
CA ALA A 196 16.71 23.58 12.88
C ALA A 196 15.84 22.54 12.14
N SER A 197 14.55 22.79 11.97
CA SER A 197 13.61 21.89 11.30
C SER A 197 12.32 22.62 10.88
N GLY A 198 11.54 21.96 10.03
CA GLY A 198 10.22 22.44 9.64
C GLY A 198 9.47 21.42 8.79
N SER A 199 8.36 21.85 8.21
CA SER A 199 7.52 21.05 7.31
C SER A 199 7.15 21.84 6.06
N GLY A 200 6.85 21.11 4.97
CA GLY A 200 6.59 21.71 3.65
C GLY A 200 7.88 22.23 3.03
N SER A 201 7.79 23.34 2.30
CA SER A 201 8.92 24.03 1.65
C SER A 201 9.89 24.58 2.70
N LEU A 202 11.17 24.72 2.35
CA LEU A 202 12.09 25.59 3.13
C LEU A 202 11.59 27.03 3.03
N PRO A 203 11.42 27.71 4.17
CA PRO A 203 11.02 29.12 4.16
C PRO A 203 12.14 30.01 3.60
N ALA A 204 11.79 31.21 3.14
CA ALA A 204 12.80 32.23 2.90
C ALA A 204 13.50 32.61 4.21
N PHE A 205 14.81 32.85 4.13
CA PHE A 205 15.63 33.26 5.25
C PHE A 205 16.77 34.18 4.82
N THR A 206 17.43 34.84 5.76
CA THR A 206 18.65 35.59 5.48
C THR A 206 19.84 34.71 5.76
N ALA A 207 20.73 34.50 4.77
CA ALA A 207 21.95 33.74 4.94
C ALA A 207 22.88 34.41 5.93
N THR A 208 23.35 33.68 6.95
CA THR A 208 24.24 34.19 7.98
C THR A 208 25.45 33.26 8.15
N THR A 209 26.60 33.84 8.51
CA THR A 209 27.76 33.12 9.04
C THR A 209 28.43 33.96 10.11
N GLY A 210 28.73 33.35 11.25
CA GLY A 210 29.39 34.04 12.36
C GLY A 210 30.93 34.09 12.26
N GLY A 211 31.48 33.47 11.20
CA GLY A 211 32.95 33.30 11.07
C GLY A 211 33.56 34.08 9.92
N THR A 212 34.87 33.90 9.77
CA THR A 212 35.68 34.40 8.67
C THR A 212 35.81 33.40 7.51
N SER A 213 35.34 32.16 7.72
CA SER A 213 35.34 31.05 6.76
C SER A 213 33.92 30.68 6.36
N PRO A 214 33.73 29.98 5.23
CA PRO A 214 32.42 29.45 4.81
C PRO A 214 31.79 28.54 5.88
N THR A 215 30.48 28.65 6.02
CA THR A 215 29.69 27.80 6.93
C THR A 215 28.71 26.99 6.11
N SER A 216 28.73 25.66 6.28
CA SER A 216 27.84 24.76 5.57
C SER A 216 26.87 24.07 6.51
N ALA A 217 25.68 23.77 6.00
CA ALA A 217 24.67 22.95 6.65
C ALA A 217 24.15 21.89 5.66
N THR A 218 23.91 20.68 6.15
CA THR A 218 23.20 19.64 5.42
C THR A 218 21.71 19.71 5.77
N ILE A 219 20.89 19.82 4.75
CA ILE A 219 19.43 19.75 4.86
C ILE A 219 19.01 18.32 4.49
N ALA A 220 18.24 17.66 5.35
CA ALA A 220 17.64 16.36 5.06
C ALA A 220 16.12 16.51 4.96
N ALA A 221 15.53 16.00 3.87
CA ALA A 221 14.10 16.13 3.57
C ALA A 221 13.44 14.74 3.42
N PRO A 222 12.97 14.10 4.51
CA PRO A 222 12.17 12.88 4.44
C PRO A 222 10.78 13.15 3.89
N PRO A 223 10.37 12.47 2.79
CA PRO A 223 9.02 12.56 2.24
C PRO A 223 8.08 11.52 2.87
N THR A 224 6.77 11.82 2.87
CA THR A 224 5.69 10.87 3.20
C THR A 224 4.59 10.97 2.15
N PHE A 225 4.26 9.84 1.50
CA PHE A 225 3.17 9.75 0.52
C PHE A 225 1.94 9.16 1.18
N THR A 226 0.78 9.83 1.05
CA THR A 226 -0.48 9.39 1.67
C THR A 226 -1.57 9.26 0.61
N THR A 227 -2.21 8.09 0.58
CA THR A 227 -3.42 7.82 -0.20
C THR A 227 -4.18 6.63 0.40
N GLY A 228 -5.51 6.57 0.23
CA GLY A 228 -6.35 5.51 0.79
C GLY A 228 -6.23 5.37 2.33
N GLY A 229 -5.96 6.46 3.04
CA GLY A 229 -5.76 6.45 4.50
C GLY A 229 -4.43 5.87 4.98
N GLN A 230 -3.56 5.39 4.05
CA GLN A 230 -2.26 4.80 4.36
C GLN A 230 -1.13 5.79 4.06
N SER A 231 -0.24 6.01 5.05
CA SER A 231 0.96 6.84 4.92
C SER A 231 2.19 5.98 4.68
N CYS A 232 2.89 6.24 3.59
CA CYS A 232 4.06 5.49 3.15
C CYS A 232 5.29 6.40 3.18
N PRO A 233 6.26 6.16 4.09
CA PRO A 233 7.49 6.93 4.15
C PRO A 233 8.39 6.63 2.96
N GLY A 234 9.27 7.57 2.64
CA GLY A 234 10.31 7.41 1.63
C GLY A 234 11.70 7.66 2.18
N THR A 235 12.70 7.45 1.34
CA THR A 235 14.09 7.74 1.67
C THR A 235 14.31 9.25 1.68
N PRO A 236 14.89 9.82 2.76
CA PRO A 236 15.28 11.22 2.77
C PRO A 236 16.29 11.55 1.67
N GLN A 237 16.11 12.67 1.00
CA GLN A 237 17.17 13.30 0.19
C GLN A 237 17.90 14.34 1.04
N THR A 238 19.19 14.55 0.72
CA THR A 238 20.03 15.51 1.40
C THR A 238 20.72 16.40 0.40
N PHE A 239 20.85 17.69 0.72
CA PHE A 239 21.62 18.66 -0.04
C PHE A 239 22.29 19.63 0.91
N THR A 240 23.25 20.40 0.43
CA THR A 240 24.01 21.34 1.25
C THR A 240 23.63 22.79 0.93
N ILE A 241 23.65 23.63 1.97
CA ILE A 241 23.61 25.07 1.84
C ILE A 241 24.89 25.62 2.45
N THR A 242 25.72 26.29 1.64
CA THR A 242 26.95 26.91 2.08
C THR A 242 26.80 28.43 2.07
N VAL A 243 27.18 29.08 3.17
CA VAL A 243 27.17 30.53 3.31
C VAL A 243 28.60 31.04 3.41
N ASN A 244 29.03 31.77 2.41
CA ASN A 244 30.34 32.41 2.37
C ASN A 244 30.30 33.73 3.14
N PRO A 245 31.35 34.07 3.90
CA PRO A 245 31.44 35.39 4.54
C PRO A 245 31.52 36.51 3.50
N SER A 246 30.97 37.67 3.80
CA SER A 246 31.12 38.85 2.94
C SER A 246 32.57 39.26 2.85
N ALA A 247 32.99 39.69 1.66
CA ALA A 247 34.35 40.21 1.48
C ALA A 247 34.63 41.37 2.44
N GLN A 248 35.82 41.42 2.97
CA GLN A 248 36.26 42.47 3.88
C GLN A 248 37.72 42.81 3.58
N VAL A 249 38.03 44.07 3.60
CA VAL A 249 39.37 44.60 3.58
C VAL A 249 39.69 45.19 4.98
N ASN A 250 40.82 44.86 5.54
CA ASN A 250 41.28 45.53 6.74
C ASN A 250 41.69 46.98 6.42
N ASP A 251 41.19 47.90 7.22
CA ASP A 251 41.48 49.33 7.05
C ASP A 251 42.95 49.62 7.36
N PRO A 252 43.74 50.06 6.37
CA PRO A 252 45.12 50.42 6.61
C PRO A 252 45.18 51.76 7.35
N ALA A 253 46.22 51.95 8.17
CA ALA A 253 46.42 53.21 8.87
C ALA A 253 46.59 54.39 7.90
N ASP A 254 46.00 55.54 8.27
CA ASP A 254 46.18 56.80 7.56
C ASP A 254 47.69 57.15 7.50
N GLN A 255 48.11 57.70 6.39
CA GLN A 255 49.48 58.16 6.17
C GLN A 255 49.54 59.64 5.97
N VAL A 256 50.51 60.28 6.61
CA VAL A 256 50.80 61.71 6.44
C VAL A 256 52.23 61.88 5.94
N HIS A 257 52.40 62.58 4.79
CA HIS A 257 53.68 62.78 4.14
C HIS A 257 53.93 64.24 3.82
N CYS A 258 55.18 64.66 3.86
CA CYS A 258 55.56 65.98 3.39
C CYS A 258 55.68 66.05 1.88
N THR A 259 55.53 67.25 1.29
CA THR A 259 55.71 67.48 -0.13
C THR A 259 57.10 67.01 -0.57
N GLY A 260 57.14 66.18 -1.67
CA GLY A 260 58.39 65.65 -2.23
C GLY A 260 58.94 64.39 -1.61
N THR A 261 58.27 63.80 -0.60
CA THR A 261 58.66 62.49 -0.04
C THR A 261 57.92 61.38 -0.78
N ALA A 262 58.56 60.21 -0.97
CA ALA A 262 57.94 59.03 -1.52
C ALA A 262 56.90 58.43 -0.54
N VAL A 263 55.70 58.17 -1.00
CA VAL A 263 54.68 57.45 -0.20
C VAL A 263 54.95 55.97 -0.25
N PRO A 264 55.12 55.25 0.90
CA PRO A 264 55.26 53.81 0.91
C PRO A 264 54.03 53.12 0.32
N ALA A 265 54.22 51.91 -0.24
CA ALA A 265 53.11 51.09 -0.76
C ALA A 265 52.10 50.79 0.36
N LEU A 266 50.84 51.07 0.15
CA LEU A 266 49.75 50.66 1.01
C LEU A 266 49.40 49.19 0.76
N GLY A 267 49.63 48.36 1.79
CA GLY A 267 49.23 46.94 1.76
C GLY A 267 47.79 46.77 2.26
N PHE A 268 46.94 46.20 1.41
CA PHE A 268 45.60 45.79 1.82
C PHE A 268 45.61 44.31 2.22
N THR A 269 45.01 43.99 3.35
CA THR A 269 44.90 42.62 3.85
C THR A 269 43.44 42.27 4.16
N THR A 270 43.12 40.97 4.27
CA THR A 270 41.83 40.47 4.64
C THR A 270 41.97 39.41 5.76
N ASN A 271 40.98 39.32 6.64
CA ASN A 271 40.88 38.25 7.65
C ASN A 271 39.92 37.14 7.13
N ARG A 272 39.46 37.22 5.90
CA ARG A 272 38.61 36.19 5.29
C ARG A 272 39.44 35.06 4.72
N THR A 273 39.00 33.82 4.97
CA THR A 273 39.61 32.58 4.43
C THR A 273 38.62 31.89 3.52
N GLY A 274 39.08 31.41 2.37
CA GLY A 274 38.28 30.67 1.39
C GLY A 274 38.29 29.18 1.61
#